data_7d8d9836f5e90f41be551d33c58e8561
#
_entry.id   7d8d9836f5e90f41be551d33c58e8561
#
_cell.length_a   1.000
_cell.length_b   1.000
_cell.length_c   1.000
_cell.angle_alpha   90.00
_cell.angle_beta   90.00
_cell.angle_gamma   90.00
#
_symmetry.space_group_name_H-M   'P 1'
#
loop_
_entity.id
_entity.type
_entity.pdbx_description
1 polymer ?
#
loop_
_entity_poly.entity_id
_entity_poly.type
_entity_poly.pdbx_seq_one_letter_code
_entity_poly.pdbx_strand_id
1 'polypeptide(L)'
;PYSQAWDPSNKEADPRYARFGLAPKGKADYAFLLHDLFHVKPDGIMTIVLPHGVLFRGGEEGEIRKNLIESNHIDAIIGLPANIFYGTGIPTIIMVLRQKRENTDVLIIDASKGFIKEGKNNKLRQSDIKRITDAYIKREEIPQFSRKVTREEIRSNDYNLNIPRYVDSSEKAEHWDIYASVSYTHLRAHETD
;
A
#
# COMPACT_ATOMS: atom_id res chain seq x y z
N PRO A 1 -5.32 -15.28 -8.44
CA PRO A 1 -6.65 -14.72 -8.70
C PRO A 1 -7.22 -14.13 -7.43
N TYR A 2 -7.65 -12.86 -7.49
CA TYR A 2 -8.20 -12.15 -6.34
C TYR A 2 -9.53 -12.74 -5.89
N SER A 3 -9.76 -12.80 -4.59
CA SER A 3 -10.99 -13.33 -4.00
C SER A 3 -11.32 -14.76 -4.43
N GLN A 4 -10.29 -15.55 -4.68
CA GLN A 4 -10.45 -16.97 -4.95
C GLN A 4 -11.01 -17.67 -3.72
N ALA A 5 -12.04 -18.46 -3.89
CA ALA A 5 -12.51 -19.35 -2.84
C ALA A 5 -11.51 -20.48 -2.57
N TRP A 6 -11.38 -20.88 -1.32
CA TRP A 6 -10.54 -21.99 -0.90
C TRP A 6 -11.17 -22.68 0.31
N ASP A 7 -10.65 -23.83 0.69
CA ASP A 7 -11.13 -24.58 1.85
C ASP A 7 -10.09 -24.52 2.99
N PRO A 8 -10.36 -23.80 4.09
CA PRO A 8 -9.50 -23.77 5.26
C PRO A 8 -9.60 -25.00 6.16
N SER A 9 -10.57 -25.90 5.93
CA SER A 9 -10.84 -27.04 6.81
C SER A 9 -9.62 -27.92 6.99
N ASN A 10 -9.37 -28.35 8.23
CA ASN A 10 -8.27 -29.23 8.63
C ASN A 10 -6.87 -28.71 8.28
N LYS A 11 -6.70 -27.38 8.22
CA LYS A 11 -5.41 -26.73 7.93
C LYS A 11 -4.81 -25.97 9.11
N GLU A 12 -5.40 -26.09 10.28
CA GLU A 12 -4.95 -25.40 11.50
C GLU A 12 -3.53 -25.81 11.90
N ALA A 13 -3.16 -27.07 11.69
CA ALA A 13 -1.82 -27.59 11.98
C ALA A 13 -0.86 -27.51 10.77
N ASP A 14 -1.31 -27.02 9.63
CA ASP A 14 -0.44 -26.88 8.45
C ASP A 14 0.66 -25.83 8.76
N PRO A 15 1.96 -26.20 8.62
CA PRO A 15 3.06 -25.33 9.01
C PRO A 15 3.10 -23.99 8.26
N ARG A 16 2.45 -23.90 7.10
CA ARG A 16 2.34 -22.63 6.34
C ARG A 16 1.45 -21.62 7.07
N TYR A 17 0.45 -22.08 7.79
CA TYR A 17 -0.62 -21.26 8.37
C TYR A 17 -0.64 -21.27 9.90
N ALA A 18 -0.20 -22.34 10.54
CA ALA A 18 -0.34 -22.55 11.98
C ALA A 18 0.15 -21.37 12.83
N ARG A 19 1.19 -20.69 12.38
CA ARG A 19 1.79 -19.55 13.08
C ARG A 19 1.03 -18.24 12.90
N PHE A 20 0.31 -18.09 11.79
CA PHE A 20 -0.27 -16.81 11.39
C PHE A 20 -1.78 -16.79 11.42
N GLY A 21 -2.43 -17.91 11.11
CA GLY A 21 -3.87 -18.07 11.00
C GLY A 21 -4.32 -18.50 9.59
N LEU A 22 -5.59 -18.85 9.49
CA LEU A 22 -6.19 -19.28 8.25
C LEU A 22 -6.95 -18.15 7.58
N ALA A 23 -6.72 -17.96 6.29
CA ALA A 23 -7.49 -17.01 5.48
C ALA A 23 -8.98 -17.43 5.43
N PRO A 24 -9.93 -16.49 5.28
CA PRO A 24 -11.35 -16.79 5.21
C PRO A 24 -11.68 -17.59 3.94
N LYS A 25 -12.69 -18.47 4.05
CA LYS A 25 -13.13 -19.37 2.97
C LYS A 25 -13.39 -18.66 1.63
N GLY A 26 -13.88 -17.43 1.66
CA GLY A 26 -14.20 -16.67 0.44
C GLY A 26 -13.03 -15.92 -0.18
N LYS A 27 -11.84 -15.89 0.47
CA LYS A 27 -10.72 -15.06 0.05
C LYS A 27 -9.37 -15.71 0.38
N ALA A 28 -8.81 -16.39 -0.60
CA ALA A 28 -7.53 -17.07 -0.48
C ALA A 28 -6.29 -16.14 -0.53
N ASP A 29 -6.46 -14.82 -0.60
CA ASP A 29 -5.37 -13.87 -0.80
C ASP A 29 -4.22 -14.08 0.20
N TYR A 30 -4.53 -14.13 1.51
CA TYR A 30 -3.53 -14.43 2.54
C TYR A 30 -3.08 -15.88 2.56
N ALA A 31 -3.89 -16.83 2.08
CA ALA A 31 -3.45 -18.21 1.97
C ALA A 31 -2.32 -18.37 0.94
N PHE A 32 -2.42 -17.69 -0.20
CA PHE A 32 -1.32 -17.60 -1.17
C PHE A 32 -0.08 -16.92 -0.58
N LEU A 33 -0.27 -15.77 0.08
CA LEU A 33 0.83 -15.04 0.69
C LEU A 33 1.59 -15.90 1.69
N LEU A 34 0.89 -16.59 2.60
CA LEU A 34 1.50 -17.42 3.62
C LEU A 34 2.15 -18.67 3.03
N HIS A 35 1.55 -19.26 1.97
CA HIS A 35 2.16 -20.35 1.22
C HIS A 35 3.51 -19.92 0.64
N ASP A 36 3.53 -18.79 -0.05
CA ASP A 36 4.75 -18.28 -0.68
C ASP A 36 5.79 -17.91 0.37
N LEU A 37 5.40 -17.22 1.44
CA LEU A 37 6.31 -16.83 2.53
C LEU A 37 6.97 -18.04 3.18
N PHE A 38 6.24 -19.15 3.35
CA PHE A 38 6.79 -20.38 3.91
C PHE A 38 7.95 -20.93 3.07
N HIS A 39 7.96 -20.73 1.78
CA HIS A 39 8.99 -21.21 0.85
C HIS A 39 10.15 -20.22 0.65
N VAL A 40 10.05 -19.00 1.20
CA VAL A 40 11.12 -18.01 1.11
C VAL A 40 12.29 -18.42 2.02
N LYS A 41 13.51 -18.38 1.49
CA LYS A 41 14.74 -18.67 2.25
C LYS A 41 14.92 -17.67 3.42
N PRO A 42 15.74 -18.03 4.46
CA PRO A 42 15.93 -17.15 5.61
C PRO A 42 16.39 -15.73 5.30
N ASP A 43 17.18 -15.53 4.25
CA ASP A 43 17.68 -14.24 3.74
C ASP A 43 16.87 -13.73 2.55
N GLY A 44 15.80 -14.44 2.19
CA GLY A 44 15.02 -14.17 0.99
C GLY A 44 14.04 -13.01 1.15
N ILE A 45 13.62 -12.53 0.00
CA ILE A 45 12.59 -11.50 -0.18
C ILE A 45 11.53 -12.03 -1.14
N MET A 46 10.27 -11.69 -0.88
CA MET A 46 9.18 -11.93 -1.82
C MET A 46 8.37 -10.65 -2.05
N THR A 47 7.77 -10.58 -3.21
CA THR A 47 6.77 -9.57 -3.54
C THR A 47 5.51 -10.24 -4.03
N ILE A 48 4.37 -9.72 -3.61
CA ILE A 48 3.07 -10.23 -4.03
C ILE A 48 2.14 -9.07 -4.36
N VAL A 49 1.41 -9.20 -5.48
CA VAL A 49 0.39 -8.23 -5.89
C VAL A 49 -0.96 -8.66 -5.31
N LEU A 50 -1.60 -7.76 -4.58
CA LEU A 50 -2.84 -8.03 -3.86
C LEU A 50 -3.83 -6.87 -4.03
N PRO A 51 -5.14 -7.11 -3.83
CA PRO A 51 -6.11 -6.02 -3.76
C PRO A 51 -5.95 -5.21 -2.48
N HIS A 52 -6.31 -3.94 -2.50
CA HIS A 52 -6.21 -3.05 -1.33
C HIS A 52 -6.89 -3.57 -0.07
N GLY A 53 -7.97 -4.32 -0.22
CA GLY A 53 -8.73 -4.86 0.90
C GLY A 53 -7.91 -5.65 1.92
N VAL A 54 -6.83 -6.30 1.51
CA VAL A 54 -5.93 -7.04 2.41
C VAL A 54 -5.28 -6.15 3.48
N LEU A 55 -5.23 -4.84 3.25
CA LEU A 55 -4.61 -3.88 4.16
C LEU A 55 -5.51 -3.50 5.34
N PHE A 56 -6.84 -3.66 5.23
CA PHE A 56 -7.77 -3.13 6.22
C PHE A 56 -8.95 -4.04 6.56
N ARG A 57 -9.22 -5.12 5.81
CA ARG A 57 -10.28 -6.04 6.19
C ARG A 57 -9.98 -6.68 7.55
N GLY A 58 -10.99 -6.78 8.40
CA GLY A 58 -10.91 -7.37 9.73
C GLY A 58 -11.05 -8.91 9.73
N GLY A 59 -11.46 -9.48 10.86
CA GLY A 59 -11.63 -10.92 11.02
C GLY A 59 -10.33 -11.69 10.85
N GLU A 60 -10.40 -12.83 10.16
CA GLU A 60 -9.27 -13.72 9.93
C GLU A 60 -8.12 -13.01 9.20
N GLU A 61 -8.43 -12.16 8.22
CA GLU A 61 -7.40 -11.39 7.51
C GLU A 61 -6.71 -10.37 8.43
N GLY A 62 -7.46 -9.74 9.33
CA GLY A 62 -6.90 -8.83 10.33
C GLY A 62 -5.96 -9.53 11.30
N GLU A 63 -6.27 -10.74 11.72
CA GLU A 63 -5.43 -11.53 12.62
C GLU A 63 -4.13 -11.97 11.92
N ILE A 64 -4.21 -12.42 10.68
CA ILE A 64 -3.02 -12.78 9.88
C ILE A 64 -2.12 -11.56 9.70
N ARG A 65 -2.70 -10.41 9.36
CA ARG A 65 -1.96 -9.16 9.18
C ARG A 65 -1.24 -8.73 10.46
N LYS A 66 -1.92 -8.79 11.60
CA LYS A 66 -1.33 -8.55 12.91
C LYS A 66 -0.14 -9.47 13.16
N ASN A 67 -0.31 -10.77 12.96
CA ASN A 67 0.75 -11.76 13.20
C ASN A 67 1.95 -11.56 12.27
N LEU A 68 1.73 -11.17 11.02
CA LEU A 68 2.80 -10.83 10.07
C LEU A 68 3.58 -9.59 10.51
N ILE A 69 2.91 -8.57 11.03
CA ILE A 69 3.52 -7.33 11.51
C ILE A 69 4.32 -7.61 12.80
N GLU A 70 3.74 -8.32 13.76
CA GLU A 70 4.41 -8.66 15.02
C GLU A 70 5.61 -9.58 14.83
N SER A 71 5.56 -10.45 13.81
CA SER A 71 6.69 -11.31 13.42
C SER A 71 7.69 -10.60 12.50
N ASN A 72 7.50 -9.32 12.22
CA ASN A 72 8.40 -8.48 11.44
C ASN A 72 8.64 -8.93 9.98
N HIS A 73 7.63 -9.50 9.33
CA HIS A 73 7.76 -9.97 7.95
C HIS A 73 7.39 -8.95 6.88
N ILE A 74 6.50 -7.98 7.19
CA ILE A 74 6.08 -6.96 6.21
C ILE A 74 7.14 -5.86 6.17
N ASP A 75 7.81 -5.73 5.03
CA ASP A 75 8.88 -4.75 4.81
C ASP A 75 8.38 -3.45 4.19
N ALA A 76 7.56 -3.56 3.14
CA ALA A 76 6.99 -2.41 2.48
C ALA A 76 5.62 -2.72 1.86
N ILE A 77 4.84 -1.66 1.68
CA ILE A 77 3.57 -1.67 0.96
C ILE A 77 3.61 -0.56 -0.09
N ILE A 78 3.35 -0.93 -1.34
CA ILE A 78 3.39 -0.02 -2.49
C ILE A 78 2.01 0.04 -3.11
N GLY A 79 1.34 1.17 -3.01
CA GLY A 79 0.07 1.43 -3.68
C GLY A 79 0.29 1.76 -5.14
N LEU A 80 -0.34 0.99 -6.03
CA LEU A 80 -0.24 1.15 -7.47
C LEU A 80 -1.42 1.96 -8.04
N PRO A 81 -1.27 2.58 -9.22
CA PRO A 81 -2.39 3.22 -9.90
C PRO A 81 -3.52 2.24 -10.20
N ALA A 82 -4.76 2.74 -10.22
CA ALA A 82 -5.89 1.98 -10.75
C ALA A 82 -5.71 1.70 -12.26
N ASN A 83 -6.47 0.77 -12.79
CA ASN A 83 -6.51 0.45 -14.22
C ASN A 83 -5.16 0.07 -14.85
N ILE A 84 -4.23 -0.53 -14.11
CA ILE A 84 -2.97 -1.02 -14.68
C ILE A 84 -3.06 -2.47 -15.19
N PHE A 85 -4.09 -3.21 -14.79
CA PHE A 85 -4.30 -4.59 -15.24
C PHE A 85 -5.44 -4.67 -16.25
N TYR A 86 -5.30 -5.57 -17.22
CA TYR A 86 -6.38 -5.88 -18.16
C TYR A 86 -7.52 -6.59 -17.43
N GLY A 87 -8.75 -6.21 -17.74
CA GLY A 87 -9.96 -6.84 -17.21
C GLY A 87 -10.40 -6.40 -15.81
N THR A 88 -9.66 -5.53 -15.14
CA THR A 88 -10.08 -4.96 -13.86
C THR A 88 -9.59 -3.53 -13.69
N GLY A 89 -10.47 -2.65 -13.20
CA GLY A 89 -10.13 -1.26 -12.89
C GLY A 89 -9.69 -1.03 -11.44
N ILE A 90 -9.74 -2.07 -10.60
CA ILE A 90 -9.42 -1.91 -9.18
C ILE A 90 -7.95 -1.56 -8.97
N PRO A 91 -7.66 -0.61 -8.07
CA PRO A 91 -6.28 -0.38 -7.64
C PRO A 91 -5.75 -1.58 -6.85
N THR A 92 -4.48 -1.85 -6.99
CA THR A 92 -3.78 -2.94 -6.32
C THR A 92 -2.60 -2.42 -5.54
N ILE A 93 -2.03 -3.28 -4.71
CA ILE A 93 -0.79 -3.03 -3.99
C ILE A 93 0.25 -4.08 -4.33
N ILE A 94 1.52 -3.74 -4.13
CA ILE A 94 2.59 -4.73 -3.95
C ILE A 94 2.93 -4.76 -2.47
N MET A 95 2.89 -5.94 -1.87
CA MET A 95 3.42 -6.16 -0.53
C MET A 95 4.78 -6.83 -0.65
N VAL A 96 5.78 -6.24 0.03
CA VAL A 96 7.14 -6.77 0.09
C VAL A 96 7.34 -7.41 1.46
N LEU A 97 7.72 -8.67 1.48
CA LEU A 97 7.93 -9.44 2.68
C LEU A 97 9.35 -10.03 2.74
N ARG A 98 9.88 -10.17 3.94
CA ARG A 98 11.16 -10.82 4.22
C ARG A 98 11.04 -11.78 5.38
N GLN A 99 11.81 -12.86 5.35
CA GLN A 99 11.88 -13.79 6.49
C GLN A 99 12.58 -13.15 7.70
N LYS A 100 13.67 -12.41 7.46
CA LYS A 100 14.44 -11.71 8.51
C LYS A 100 14.59 -10.25 8.14
N ARG A 101 14.36 -9.38 9.12
CA ARG A 101 14.53 -7.94 9.01
C ARG A 101 15.13 -7.39 10.29
N GLU A 102 16.06 -6.46 10.17
CA GLU A 102 16.59 -5.69 11.29
C GLU A 102 15.67 -4.52 11.66
N ASN A 103 15.13 -3.84 10.65
CA ASN A 103 14.16 -2.77 10.84
C ASN A 103 12.80 -3.32 11.31
N THR A 104 12.10 -2.55 12.13
CA THR A 104 10.76 -2.90 12.63
C THR A 104 9.66 -2.01 12.05
N ASP A 105 10.02 -0.93 11.37
CA ASP A 105 9.10 -0.08 10.65
C ASP A 105 8.63 -0.73 9.33
N VAL A 106 7.53 -0.24 8.78
CA VAL A 106 7.01 -0.60 7.46
C VAL A 106 7.10 0.63 6.56
N LEU A 107 7.76 0.49 5.41
CA LEU A 107 7.79 1.54 4.40
C LEU A 107 6.49 1.51 3.60
N ILE A 108 5.72 2.59 3.64
CA ILE A 108 4.49 2.74 2.86
C ILE A 108 4.76 3.74 1.74
N ILE A 109 4.53 3.31 0.51
CA ILE A 109 4.70 4.11 -0.71
C ILE A 109 3.35 4.26 -1.41
N ASP A 110 2.91 5.48 -1.63
CA ASP A 110 1.76 5.77 -2.47
C ASP A 110 2.21 6.17 -3.88
N ALA A 111 2.24 5.19 -4.78
CA ALA A 111 2.57 5.40 -6.19
C ALA A 111 1.32 5.52 -7.09
N SER A 112 0.15 5.71 -6.51
CA SER A 112 -1.13 5.68 -7.23
C SER A 112 -1.29 6.77 -8.30
N LYS A 113 -0.52 7.86 -8.20
CA LYS A 113 -0.60 9.02 -9.11
C LYS A 113 0.47 9.04 -10.20
N GLY A 114 1.45 8.15 -10.14
CA GLY A 114 2.55 8.07 -11.11
C GLY A 114 2.24 7.14 -12.28
N PHE A 115 1.64 7.65 -13.34
CA PHE A 115 1.30 6.87 -14.53
C PHE A 115 1.05 7.77 -15.76
N ILE A 116 0.97 7.15 -16.93
CA ILE A 116 0.41 7.75 -18.15
C ILE A 116 -0.81 6.96 -18.59
N LYS A 117 -1.70 7.60 -19.34
CA LYS A 117 -2.82 6.93 -20.00
C LYS A 117 -2.33 6.18 -21.25
N GLU A 118 -2.74 4.92 -21.38
CA GLU A 118 -2.54 4.11 -22.58
C GLU A 118 -3.88 3.47 -22.95
N GLY A 119 -4.65 4.16 -23.79
CA GLY A 119 -6.01 3.78 -24.11
C GLY A 119 -6.93 3.81 -22.87
N LYS A 120 -7.54 2.67 -22.54
CA LYS A 120 -8.39 2.53 -21.35
C LYS A 120 -7.61 2.26 -20.06
N ASN A 121 -6.34 1.92 -20.17
CA ASN A 121 -5.50 1.51 -19.05
C ASN A 121 -4.53 2.62 -18.63
N ASN A 122 -4.00 2.49 -17.44
CA ASN A 122 -2.88 3.27 -16.96
C ASN A 122 -1.60 2.44 -17.07
N LYS A 123 -0.48 3.10 -17.35
CA LYS A 123 0.82 2.45 -17.49
C LYS A 123 1.87 3.18 -16.66
N LEU A 124 2.65 2.42 -15.93
CA LEU A 124 3.82 2.94 -15.23
C LEU A 124 4.93 3.25 -16.22
N ARG A 125 5.46 4.46 -16.18
CA ARG A 125 6.66 4.84 -16.92
C ARG A 125 7.90 4.27 -16.23
N GLN A 126 9.01 4.22 -16.93
CA GLN A 126 10.29 3.86 -16.32
C GLN A 126 10.66 4.79 -15.15
N SER A 127 10.34 6.09 -15.27
CA SER A 127 10.54 7.06 -14.19
C SER A 127 9.69 6.78 -12.95
N ASP A 128 8.44 6.31 -13.14
CA ASP A 128 7.55 5.95 -12.03
C ASP A 128 8.10 4.71 -11.31
N ILE A 129 8.50 3.69 -12.06
CA ILE A 129 9.13 2.48 -11.52
C ILE A 129 10.42 2.83 -10.78
N LYS A 130 11.28 3.66 -11.39
CA LYS A 130 12.53 4.11 -10.78
C LYS A 130 12.28 4.84 -9.46
N ARG A 131 11.29 5.73 -9.41
CA ARG A 131 10.94 6.46 -8.18
C ARG A 131 10.53 5.51 -7.05
N ILE A 132 9.72 4.50 -7.37
CA ILE A 132 9.30 3.47 -6.40
C ILE A 132 10.51 2.68 -5.90
N THR A 133 11.32 2.17 -6.83
CA THR A 133 12.49 1.34 -6.48
C THR A 133 13.56 2.11 -5.72
N ASP A 134 13.83 3.36 -6.09
CA ASP A 134 14.77 4.22 -5.38
C ASP A 134 14.29 4.51 -3.94
N ALA A 135 13.00 4.85 -3.77
CA ALA A 135 12.41 5.06 -2.45
C ALA A 135 12.48 3.80 -1.58
N TYR A 136 12.24 2.63 -2.16
CA TYR A 136 12.35 1.36 -1.45
C TYR A 136 13.79 1.03 -1.06
N ILE A 137 14.75 1.11 -2.00
CA ILE A 137 16.15 0.77 -1.75
C ILE A 137 16.78 1.70 -0.71
N LYS A 138 16.53 2.99 -0.82
CA LYS A 138 17.04 4.01 0.12
C LYS A 138 16.25 4.07 1.42
N ARG A 139 15.09 3.43 1.48
CA ARG A 139 14.12 3.52 2.56
C ARG A 139 13.81 4.97 2.93
N GLU A 140 13.52 5.77 1.91
CA GLU A 140 13.44 7.22 1.98
C GLU A 140 12.01 7.68 2.29
N GLU A 141 11.89 8.69 3.16
CA GLU A 141 10.64 9.42 3.37
C GLU A 141 10.57 10.59 2.41
N ILE A 142 9.56 10.58 1.54
CA ILE A 142 9.31 11.62 0.55
C ILE A 142 7.91 12.18 0.78
N PRO A 143 7.75 13.51 0.99
CA PRO A 143 6.44 14.11 1.20
C PRO A 143 5.42 13.68 0.14
N GLN A 144 4.21 13.33 0.59
CA GLN A 144 3.09 12.87 -0.26
C GLN A 144 3.35 11.59 -1.07
N PHE A 145 4.44 10.88 -0.83
CA PHE A 145 4.81 9.70 -1.59
C PHE A 145 5.21 8.50 -0.73
N SER A 146 6.10 8.67 0.24
CA SER A 146 6.56 7.55 1.06
C SER A 146 6.80 7.94 2.51
N ARG A 147 6.54 7.00 3.42
CA ARG A 147 6.72 7.17 4.86
C ARG A 147 7.11 5.87 5.52
N LYS A 148 8.05 5.93 6.46
CA LYS A 148 8.37 4.84 7.39
C LYS A 148 7.41 4.90 8.56
N VAL A 149 6.59 3.87 8.73
CA VAL A 149 5.59 3.79 9.79
C VAL A 149 6.09 2.86 10.87
N THR A 150 6.16 3.33 12.11
CA THR A 150 6.61 2.52 13.24
C THR A 150 5.60 1.43 13.58
N ARG A 151 6.08 0.34 14.16
CA ARG A 151 5.20 -0.74 14.64
C ARG A 151 4.21 -0.24 15.68
N GLU A 152 4.63 0.67 16.55
CA GLU A 152 3.78 1.29 17.57
C GLU A 152 2.61 2.05 16.94
N GLU A 153 2.87 2.81 15.89
CA GLU A 153 1.82 3.52 15.16
C GLU A 153 0.85 2.54 14.49
N ILE A 154 1.36 1.47 13.89
CA ILE A 154 0.53 0.43 13.27
C ILE A 154 -0.35 -0.24 14.34
N ARG A 155 0.19 -0.55 15.51
CA ARG A 155 -0.58 -1.10 16.64
C ARG A 155 -1.69 -0.15 17.08
N SER A 156 -1.39 1.15 17.20
CA SER A 156 -2.36 2.18 17.58
C SER A 156 -3.50 2.34 16.56
N ASN A 157 -3.29 1.95 15.33
CA ASN A 157 -4.29 1.90 14.25
C ASN A 157 -4.94 0.50 14.10
N ASP A 158 -4.84 -0.34 15.11
CA ASP A 158 -5.39 -1.70 15.11
C ASP A 158 -4.92 -2.53 13.89
N TYR A 159 -3.62 -2.42 13.57
CA TYR A 159 -2.99 -3.09 12.44
C TYR A 159 -3.62 -2.81 11.07
N ASN A 160 -4.35 -1.72 10.96
CA ASN A 160 -4.86 -1.23 9.69
C ASN A 160 -3.71 -0.57 8.92
N LEU A 161 -3.46 -1.06 7.70
CA LEU A 161 -2.39 -0.59 6.83
C LEU A 161 -2.91 0.19 5.62
N ASN A 162 -4.13 0.70 5.69
CA ASN A 162 -4.69 1.49 4.59
C ASN A 162 -3.82 2.71 4.31
N ILE A 163 -3.30 2.82 3.10
CA ILE A 163 -2.26 3.78 2.71
C ILE A 163 -2.60 5.23 3.06
N PRO A 164 -3.83 5.76 2.80
CA PRO A 164 -4.17 7.15 3.13
C PRO A 164 -4.08 7.52 4.62
N ARG A 165 -4.05 6.54 5.52
CA ARG A 165 -3.83 6.79 6.96
C ARG A 165 -2.42 7.28 7.27
N TYR A 166 -1.45 6.95 6.40
CA TYR A 166 -0.02 7.15 6.64
C TYR A 166 0.62 8.08 5.61
N VAL A 167 0.15 8.07 4.39
CA VAL A 167 0.65 8.90 3.29
C VAL A 167 -0.54 9.67 2.71
N ASP A 168 -0.53 10.99 2.90
CA ASP A 168 -1.51 11.88 2.29
C ASP A 168 -0.97 12.38 0.95
N SER A 169 -1.44 11.76 -0.12
CA SER A 169 -1.12 12.14 -1.49
C SER A 169 -2.14 13.09 -2.12
N SER A 170 -3.11 13.61 -1.32
CA SER A 170 -4.07 14.60 -1.80
C SER A 170 -3.35 15.86 -2.28
N GLU A 171 -3.83 16.44 -3.36
CA GLU A 171 -3.42 17.79 -3.74
C GLU A 171 -3.88 18.74 -2.63
N LYS A 172 -2.94 19.49 -2.05
CA LYS A 172 -3.31 20.59 -1.17
C LYS A 172 -4.20 21.50 -1.99
N ALA A 173 -5.45 21.69 -1.54
CA ALA A 173 -6.30 22.72 -2.11
C ALA A 173 -5.47 24.01 -2.06
N GLU A 174 -5.17 24.59 -3.22
CA GLU A 174 -4.62 25.92 -3.28
C GLU A 174 -5.63 26.82 -2.56
N HIS A 175 -5.26 27.33 -1.40
CA HIS A 175 -5.99 28.40 -0.75
C HIS A 175 -5.82 29.65 -1.64
N TRP A 176 -6.71 29.76 -2.59
CA TRP A 176 -6.90 31.03 -3.28
C TRP A 176 -7.41 32.01 -2.22
N ASP A 177 -6.54 32.94 -1.85
CA ASP A 177 -6.96 34.03 -1.01
C ASP A 177 -7.88 34.94 -1.84
N ILE A 178 -9.18 34.68 -1.75
CA ILE A 178 -10.22 35.41 -2.45
C ILE A 178 -10.14 36.91 -2.10
N TYR A 179 -9.65 37.26 -0.90
CA TYR A 179 -9.44 38.64 -0.50
C TYR A 179 -8.32 39.33 -1.24
N ALA A 180 -7.21 38.62 -1.54
CA ALA A 180 -6.12 39.16 -2.35
C ALA A 180 -6.55 39.41 -3.80
N SER A 181 -7.37 38.55 -4.39
CA SER A 181 -7.87 38.74 -5.74
C SER A 181 -8.86 39.89 -5.90
N VAL A 182 -9.67 40.15 -4.86
CA VAL A 182 -10.66 41.27 -4.84
C VAL A 182 -9.94 42.62 -4.67
N SER A 183 -8.85 42.71 -3.90
CA SER A 183 -8.08 43.93 -3.75
C SER A 183 -7.34 44.35 -5.04
N TYR A 184 -6.89 43.40 -5.86
CA TYR A 184 -6.25 43.69 -7.15
C TYR A 184 -7.20 44.23 -8.22
N THR A 185 -8.47 43.81 -8.20
CA THR A 185 -9.48 44.33 -9.13
C THR A 185 -9.95 45.74 -8.77
N HIS A 186 -9.88 46.15 -7.50
CA HIS A 186 -10.26 47.49 -7.07
C HIS A 186 -9.18 48.55 -7.41
N LEU A 187 -7.88 48.18 -7.41
CA LEU A 187 -6.82 49.08 -7.75
C LEU A 187 -6.72 49.40 -9.25
N ARG A 188 -7.23 48.53 -10.12
CA ARG A 188 -7.28 48.80 -11.57
C ARG A 188 -8.43 49.69 -12.01
N ALA A 189 -9.45 49.85 -11.20
CA ALA A 189 -10.62 50.68 -11.55
C ALA A 189 -10.40 52.17 -11.28
N HIS A 190 -9.31 52.56 -10.66
CA HIS A 190 -8.99 54.00 -10.36
C HIS A 190 -7.87 54.61 -11.24
N GLU A 191 -7.36 53.86 -12.23
CA GLU A 191 -6.29 54.35 -13.11
C GLU A 191 -6.80 54.71 -14.53
N THR A 192 -8.10 54.84 -14.75
CA THR A 192 -8.64 55.32 -16.01
C THR A 192 -9.60 56.50 -15.78
N ASP A 193 -9.02 57.67 -15.51
CA ASP A 193 -9.59 59.01 -15.78
C ASP A 193 -8.45 59.96 -16.21
#